data_718f02f4e23962853e01c15b4e0b1591
#
_entry.id   718f02f4e23962853e01c15b4e0b1591
#
_cell.length_a   1.000
_cell.length_b   1.000
_cell.length_c   1.000
_cell.angle_alpha   90.00
_cell.angle_beta   90.00
_cell.angle_gamma   90.00
#
_symmetry.space_group_name_H-M   'P 1'
#
loop_
_entity.id
_entity.type
_entity.pdbx_description
1 polymer ?
#
loop_
_entity_poly.entity_id
_entity_poly.type
_entity_poly.pdbx_seq_one_letter_code
_entity_poly.pdbx_strand_id
1 'polypeptide(L)'
;MSHVFHRNTGVVPPVASHGDGVYVIDTEGNRYLDASGGAAVSCLGHSHPKVTQAIKVQVDKLAFTHTGFFTSQVMEDLANKMIASAPDGFASVYFVSGGSEA
;
A
#
# COMPACT_ATOMS: atom_id res chain seq x y z
N MET A 1 -3.96 -11.69 25.65
CA MET A 1 -5.20 -10.92 25.35
C MET A 1 -4.81 -9.86 24.31
N SER A 2 -5.58 -9.73 23.22
CA SER A 2 -5.35 -8.67 22.22
C SER A 2 -6.07 -7.39 22.64
N HIS A 3 -5.41 -6.24 22.48
CA HIS A 3 -6.01 -4.91 22.64
C HIS A 3 -6.47 -4.31 21.29
N VAL A 4 -6.30 -5.06 20.19
CA VAL A 4 -6.81 -4.66 18.89
C VAL A 4 -8.29 -5.00 18.81
N PHE A 5 -9.10 -4.04 18.39
CA PHE A 5 -10.51 -4.27 18.08
C PHE A 5 -10.61 -4.90 16.68
N HIS A 6 -10.69 -6.22 16.64
CA HIS A 6 -10.76 -6.97 15.38
C HIS A 6 -12.12 -6.81 14.69
N ARG A 7 -12.15 -6.88 13.35
CA ARG A 7 -13.41 -6.84 12.57
C ARG A 7 -14.37 -7.97 12.91
N ASN A 8 -13.83 -9.14 13.27
CA ASN A 8 -14.59 -10.25 13.82
C ASN A 8 -14.17 -10.42 15.28
N THR A 9 -15.05 -10.03 16.20
CA THR A 9 -14.79 -10.08 17.65
C THR A 9 -14.84 -11.49 18.24
N GLY A 10 -15.40 -12.46 17.52
CA GLY A 10 -15.47 -13.86 17.94
C GLY A 10 -14.23 -14.68 17.59
N VAL A 11 -13.27 -14.13 16.86
CA VAL A 11 -12.08 -14.85 16.40
C VAL A 11 -10.83 -14.01 16.62
N VAL A 12 -9.80 -14.60 17.21
CA VAL A 12 -8.48 -14.00 17.25
C VAL A 12 -7.72 -14.45 15.98
N PRO A 13 -7.43 -13.56 15.04
CA PRO A 13 -6.73 -13.95 13.82
C PRO A 13 -5.27 -14.31 14.11
N PRO A 14 -4.62 -15.14 13.25
CA PRO A 14 -3.20 -15.39 13.36
C PRO A 14 -2.39 -14.09 13.20
N VAL A 15 -1.25 -14.03 13.86
CA VAL A 15 -0.35 -12.86 13.81
C VAL A 15 0.58 -13.01 12.60
N ALA A 16 0.39 -12.18 11.58
CA ALA A 16 1.26 -12.15 10.43
C ALA A 16 2.67 -11.69 10.82
N SER A 17 3.68 -12.42 10.37
CA SER A 17 5.10 -12.15 10.58
C SER A 17 5.70 -11.43 9.38
N HIS A 18 5.59 -12.03 8.20
CA HIS A 18 6.18 -11.48 6.98
C HIS A 18 5.45 -11.98 5.73
N GLY A 19 5.78 -11.38 4.59
CA GLY A 19 5.30 -11.77 3.28
C GLY A 19 6.41 -12.39 2.44
N ASP A 20 6.05 -13.38 1.62
CA ASP A 20 6.93 -14.03 0.67
C ASP A 20 6.17 -14.29 -0.64
N GLY A 21 6.38 -13.43 -1.63
CA GLY A 21 5.68 -13.49 -2.91
C GLY A 21 4.16 -13.43 -2.73
N VAL A 22 3.46 -14.51 -3.04
CA VAL A 22 2.00 -14.61 -2.93
C VAL A 22 1.52 -15.12 -1.56
N TYR A 23 2.44 -15.35 -0.62
CA TYR A 23 2.13 -15.90 0.69
C TYR A 23 2.30 -14.87 1.80
N VAL A 24 1.44 -14.96 2.81
CA VAL A 24 1.63 -14.37 4.14
C VAL A 24 2.04 -15.48 5.09
N ILE A 25 3.05 -15.26 5.90
CA ILE A 25 3.54 -16.22 6.90
C ILE A 25 3.24 -15.67 8.28
N ASP A 26 2.68 -16.50 9.16
CA ASP A 26 2.42 -16.10 10.55
C ASP A 26 3.63 -16.34 11.48
N THR A 27 3.47 -15.97 12.74
CA THR A 27 4.51 -16.14 13.77
C THR A 27 4.78 -17.61 14.13
N GLU A 28 3.90 -18.54 13.75
CA GLU A 28 4.04 -19.97 13.96
C GLU A 28 4.66 -20.69 12.73
N GLY A 29 4.89 -19.92 11.64
CA GLY A 29 5.45 -20.43 10.39
C GLY A 29 4.42 -21.01 9.41
N ASN A 30 3.13 -20.88 9.70
CA ASN A 30 2.10 -21.31 8.76
C ASN A 30 2.06 -20.36 7.55
N ARG A 31 1.88 -20.92 6.35
CA ARG A 31 1.84 -20.19 5.09
C ARG A 31 0.40 -20.10 4.60
N TYR A 32 -0.04 -18.88 4.31
CA TYR A 32 -1.37 -18.58 3.78
C TYR A 32 -1.23 -18.00 2.37
N LEU A 33 -1.84 -18.66 1.38
CA LEU A 33 -1.93 -18.11 0.03
C LEU A 33 -2.86 -16.89 0.04
N ASP A 34 -2.35 -15.73 -0.34
CA ASP A 34 -3.17 -14.51 -0.48
C ASP A 34 -3.93 -14.51 -1.80
N ALA A 35 -5.00 -15.29 -1.85
CA ALA A 35 -5.88 -15.36 -3.01
C ALA A 35 -6.89 -14.21 -3.09
N SER A 36 -7.02 -13.43 -2.00
CA SER A 36 -7.92 -12.27 -1.97
C SER A 36 -7.27 -10.97 -2.48
N GLY A 37 -5.94 -10.93 -2.51
CA GLY A 37 -5.20 -9.75 -2.92
C GLY A 37 -5.40 -8.52 -2.03
N GLY A 38 -5.93 -8.71 -0.79
CA GLY A 38 -6.18 -7.62 0.15
C GLY A 38 -7.09 -6.52 -0.42
N ALA A 39 -8.17 -6.88 -1.10
CA ALA A 39 -9.02 -5.97 -1.85
C ALA A 39 -8.26 -5.18 -2.94
N ALA A 40 -7.47 -5.88 -3.75
CA ALA A 40 -6.63 -5.38 -4.84
C ALA A 40 -5.42 -4.52 -4.38
N VAL A 41 -4.96 -4.69 -3.15
CA VAL A 41 -3.79 -3.98 -2.61
C VAL A 41 -2.50 -4.73 -2.90
N SER A 42 -2.48 -6.07 -2.74
CA SER A 42 -1.28 -6.90 -2.88
C SER A 42 -1.08 -7.48 -4.29
N CYS A 43 -1.46 -6.74 -5.34
CA CYS A 43 -1.40 -7.20 -6.74
C CYS A 43 0.02 -7.56 -7.23
N LEU A 44 1.05 -6.99 -6.62
CA LEU A 44 2.47 -7.30 -6.91
C LEU A 44 3.06 -8.33 -5.95
N GLY A 45 2.23 -8.95 -5.12
CA GLY A 45 2.65 -9.82 -4.03
C GLY A 45 3.12 -9.03 -2.81
N HIS A 46 3.57 -9.78 -1.80
CA HIS A 46 4.05 -9.23 -0.54
C HIS A 46 5.56 -8.96 -0.60
N SER A 47 5.97 -7.80 -0.08
CA SER A 47 7.39 -7.41 0.03
C SER A 47 8.16 -7.42 -1.30
N HIS A 48 7.51 -6.98 -2.38
CA HIS A 48 8.16 -6.91 -3.69
C HIS A 48 9.44 -6.05 -3.63
N PRO A 49 10.62 -6.58 -3.99
CA PRO A 49 11.90 -5.93 -3.69
C PRO A 49 12.07 -4.55 -4.33
N LYS A 50 11.58 -4.34 -5.55
CA LYS A 50 11.64 -3.02 -6.20
C LYS A 50 10.77 -1.99 -5.49
N VAL A 51 9.57 -2.39 -5.01
CA VAL A 51 8.65 -1.50 -4.30
C VAL A 51 9.21 -1.15 -2.93
N THR A 52 9.64 -2.15 -2.15
CA THR A 52 10.23 -1.93 -0.82
C THR A 52 11.48 -1.07 -0.89
N GLN A 53 12.34 -1.27 -1.86
CA GLN A 53 13.54 -0.45 -2.06
C GLN A 53 13.18 1.00 -2.42
N ALA A 54 12.24 1.21 -3.32
CA ALA A 54 11.80 2.56 -3.70
C ALA A 54 11.20 3.32 -2.50
N ILE A 55 10.41 2.64 -1.66
CA ILE A 55 9.85 3.23 -0.43
C ILE A 55 10.98 3.61 0.55
N LYS A 56 11.94 2.73 0.79
CA LYS A 56 13.08 3.01 1.69
C LYS A 56 13.88 4.23 1.23
N VAL A 57 14.24 4.27 -0.04
CA VAL A 57 14.99 5.41 -0.62
C VAL A 57 14.20 6.71 -0.49
N GLN A 58 12.89 6.68 -0.75
CA GLN A 58 12.07 7.88 -0.64
C GLN A 58 11.90 8.34 0.81
N VAL A 59 11.69 7.41 1.74
CA VAL A 59 11.58 7.74 3.17
C VAL A 59 12.86 8.35 3.70
N ASP A 60 14.03 7.82 3.32
CA ASP A 60 15.34 8.37 3.70
C ASP A 60 15.56 9.77 3.11
N LYS A 61 15.07 10.03 1.90
CA LYS A 61 15.21 11.32 1.22
C LYS A 61 14.20 12.35 1.73
N LEU A 62 12.93 11.98 1.80
CA LEU A 62 11.82 12.86 2.18
C LEU A 62 10.58 12.01 2.47
N ALA A 63 10.26 11.84 3.76
CA ALA A 63 9.15 11.02 4.20
C ALA A 63 7.78 11.72 4.07
N PHE A 64 7.75 13.05 4.26
CA PHE A 64 6.53 13.84 4.28
C PHE A 64 6.78 15.28 3.83
N THR A 65 5.81 15.84 3.10
CA THR A 65 5.66 17.27 2.89
C THR A 65 4.21 17.69 3.05
N HIS A 66 3.97 18.89 3.55
CA HIS A 66 2.62 19.44 3.61
C HIS A 66 2.18 19.94 2.23
N THR A 67 1.17 19.29 1.67
CA THR A 67 0.68 19.55 0.30
C THR A 67 0.11 20.96 0.06
N GLY A 68 -0.17 21.71 1.11
CA GLY A 68 -0.55 23.13 1.02
C GLY A 68 0.60 24.06 0.66
N PHE A 69 1.86 23.61 0.79
CA PHE A 69 3.05 24.44 0.54
C PHE A 69 4.01 23.82 -0.47
N PHE A 70 4.01 22.49 -0.60
CA PHE A 70 4.97 21.76 -1.43
C PHE A 70 4.29 20.67 -2.23
N THR A 71 4.82 20.39 -3.39
CA THR A 71 4.69 19.12 -4.10
C THR A 71 5.98 18.31 -3.95
N SER A 72 6.01 17.08 -4.44
CA SER A 72 7.22 16.26 -4.50
C SER A 72 7.37 15.62 -5.87
N GLN A 73 8.61 15.34 -6.27
CA GLN A 73 8.88 14.76 -7.59
C GLN A 73 8.15 13.43 -7.79
N VAL A 74 8.12 12.57 -6.76
CA VAL A 74 7.42 11.28 -6.84
C VAL A 74 5.91 11.42 -7.02
N MET A 75 5.31 12.47 -6.46
CA MET A 75 3.89 12.77 -6.62
C MET A 75 3.60 13.27 -8.04
N GLU A 76 4.43 14.16 -8.57
CA GLU A 76 4.32 14.67 -9.94
C GLU A 76 4.51 13.54 -10.97
N ASP A 77 5.50 12.68 -10.77
CA ASP A 77 5.78 11.54 -11.66
C ASP A 77 4.60 10.55 -11.69
N LEU A 78 3.99 10.27 -10.54
CA LEU A 78 2.79 9.42 -10.47
C LEU A 78 1.60 10.08 -11.15
N ALA A 79 1.34 11.36 -10.89
CA ALA A 79 0.25 12.10 -11.53
C ALA A 79 0.40 12.10 -13.05
N ASN A 80 1.60 12.36 -13.57
CA ASN A 80 1.88 12.33 -15.01
C ASN A 80 1.61 10.95 -15.63
N LYS A 81 2.00 9.86 -14.95
CA LYS A 81 1.70 8.50 -15.42
C LYS A 81 0.21 8.19 -15.42
N MET A 82 -0.52 8.65 -14.40
CA MET A 82 -1.97 8.45 -14.34
C MET A 82 -2.68 9.21 -15.47
N ILE A 83 -2.34 10.47 -15.70
CA ILE A 83 -2.91 11.27 -16.79
C ILE A 83 -2.59 10.67 -18.16
N ALA A 84 -1.36 10.21 -18.37
CA ALA A 84 -0.97 9.58 -19.64
C ALA A 84 -1.77 8.30 -19.97
N SER A 85 -2.35 7.62 -18.97
CA SER A 85 -3.17 6.42 -19.13
C SER A 85 -4.67 6.68 -18.98
N ALA A 86 -5.06 7.88 -18.60
CA ALA A 86 -6.46 8.26 -18.43
C ALA A 86 -7.14 8.53 -19.78
N PRO A 87 -8.48 8.41 -19.88
CA PRO A 87 -9.23 8.90 -21.02
C PRO A 87 -9.05 10.39 -21.26
N ASP A 88 -9.33 10.84 -22.49
CA ASP A 88 -9.30 12.26 -22.84
C ASP A 88 -10.21 13.09 -21.93
N GLY A 89 -9.75 14.30 -21.58
CA GLY A 89 -10.48 15.24 -20.73
C GLY A 89 -10.04 15.26 -19.27
N PHE A 90 -9.24 14.30 -18.81
CA PHE A 90 -8.62 14.35 -17.48
C PHE A 90 -7.30 15.12 -17.54
N ALA A 91 -7.15 16.13 -16.68
CA ALA A 91 -6.01 17.04 -16.70
C ALA A 91 -5.19 17.04 -15.38
N SER A 92 -5.73 16.52 -14.29
CA SER A 92 -5.07 16.55 -12.98
C SER A 92 -5.50 15.40 -12.09
N VAL A 93 -4.69 15.12 -11.07
CA VAL A 93 -4.92 14.05 -10.07
C VAL A 93 -4.88 14.66 -8.68
N TYR A 94 -5.85 14.30 -7.85
CA TYR A 94 -5.86 14.61 -6.43
C TYR A 94 -5.68 13.34 -5.62
N PHE A 95 -4.60 13.27 -4.84
CA PHE A 95 -4.28 12.10 -4.03
C PHE A 95 -4.96 12.20 -2.66
N VAL A 96 -5.62 11.11 -2.26
CA VAL A 96 -6.30 10.95 -0.98
C VAL A 96 -5.86 9.67 -0.29
N SER A 97 -6.16 9.51 1.00
CA SER A 97 -5.69 8.37 1.79
C SER A 97 -6.53 7.11 1.62
N GLY A 98 -7.75 7.21 1.09
CA GLY A 98 -8.61 6.05 0.91
C GLY A 98 -9.75 6.29 -0.08
N GLY A 99 -10.38 5.17 -0.50
CA GLY A 99 -11.48 5.21 -1.48
C GLY A 99 -12.72 5.97 -0.99
N SER A 100 -12.94 6.01 0.33
CA SER A 100 -14.08 6.77 0.90
C SER A 100 -13.94 8.28 0.73
N GLU A 101 -12.71 8.80 0.73
CA GLU A 101 -12.43 10.23 0.49
C GLU A 101 -12.43 10.54 -1.00
N ALA A 102 -12.07 9.58 -1.84
CA ALA A 102 -12.09 9.71 -3.28
C ALA A 102 -13.51 9.77 -3.83
#